data_6f44fc4ddbe93116fabe9101280f2882
#
_entry.id   6f44fc4ddbe93116fabe9101280f2882
#
_cell.length_a   1.000
_cell.length_b   1.000
_cell.length_c   1.000
_cell.angle_alpha   90.00
_cell.angle_beta   90.00
_cell.angle_gamma   90.00
#
_symmetry.space_group_name_H-M   'P 1'
#
loop_
_entity.id
_entity.type
_entity.pdbx_description
1 polymer ?
#
loop_
_entity_poly.entity_id
_entity_poly.type
_entity_poly.pdbx_seq_one_letter_code
_entity_poly.pdbx_strand_id
1 'polypeptide(L)'
;MNEKGCVNCHSFCNYSPTDFMFHARTSPGGTIIIKNNQPTKVQLSQLGSSKEGTYPHWHPSGKYIIFSTNTTRQSFYSRNPNLIEVYDLESDLVLYDLVHNTVITDPRFNGPASFETFPAWAPDGKRLYYCTAPARQLPKRLKEIKYSICSVSFNPDNGSFGETIDTIYTAHNKSASFPRISPDNQYLLFTESDYATFPIWHKEADLKMISLQGSAPVDTDILNSTDVESYHSWSSNGRWIIFSSRRLDGLYTRFFIAHLNENGKFSKPFLLPQKDPDENNLRMKSFNIPELSRINHNHQISAGSYRNRLKRT
;
A
#
# COMPACT_ATOMS: atom_id res chain seq x y z
N MET A 1 -26.55 1.40 16.43
CA MET A 1 -25.10 1.21 16.39
C MET A 1 -24.47 2.58 16.35
N ASN A 2 -23.63 2.92 17.31
CA ASN A 2 -22.88 4.18 17.30
C ASN A 2 -21.82 4.09 16.19
N GLU A 3 -22.06 4.71 15.06
CA GLU A 3 -21.28 4.57 13.81
C GLU A 3 -20.02 5.47 13.82
N LYS A 4 -19.22 5.40 14.86
CA LYS A 4 -17.93 6.11 14.95
C LYS A 4 -16.79 5.17 14.55
N GLY A 5 -16.79 4.67 13.33
CA GLY A 5 -15.71 3.84 12.81
C GLY A 5 -15.34 4.23 11.39
N CYS A 6 -14.07 4.00 11.02
CA CYS A 6 -13.60 4.17 9.64
C CYS A 6 -13.18 2.83 9.05
N VAL A 7 -13.14 2.78 7.72
CA VAL A 7 -12.63 1.67 6.94
C VAL A 7 -11.39 2.14 6.20
N ASN A 8 -10.33 1.36 6.24
CA ASN A 8 -9.08 1.63 5.55
C ASN A 8 -8.34 0.35 5.15
N CYS A 9 -7.16 0.49 4.57
CA CYS A 9 -6.26 -0.63 4.26
C CYS A 9 -6.96 -1.73 3.45
N HIS A 10 -7.53 -1.38 2.30
CA HIS A 10 -8.09 -2.38 1.39
C HIS A 10 -7.00 -3.01 0.50
N SER A 11 -7.27 -4.20 0.00
CA SER A 11 -6.46 -4.88 -1.02
C SER A 11 -7.33 -5.86 -1.80
N PHE A 12 -7.18 -5.89 -3.13
CA PHE A 12 -7.87 -6.82 -4.01
C PHE A 12 -6.98 -8.00 -4.39
N CYS A 13 -7.54 -9.21 -4.37
CA CYS A 13 -6.86 -10.39 -4.90
C CYS A 13 -6.91 -10.36 -6.43
N ASN A 14 -5.77 -10.22 -7.10
CA ASN A 14 -5.69 -10.23 -8.58
C ASN A 14 -6.71 -9.33 -9.29
N TYR A 15 -6.94 -8.14 -8.75
CA TYR A 15 -7.93 -7.19 -9.29
C TYR A 15 -9.38 -7.71 -9.25
N SER A 16 -9.67 -8.75 -8.45
CA SER A 16 -10.99 -9.35 -8.36
C SER A 16 -11.96 -8.45 -7.58
N PRO A 17 -13.13 -8.11 -8.12
CA PRO A 17 -14.13 -7.34 -7.39
C PRO A 17 -14.88 -8.17 -6.35
N THR A 18 -14.70 -9.50 -6.32
CA THR A 18 -15.38 -10.44 -5.41
C THR A 18 -14.47 -10.97 -4.31
N ASP A 19 -13.15 -10.79 -4.47
CA ASP A 19 -12.13 -11.26 -3.54
C ASP A 19 -11.24 -10.08 -3.13
N PHE A 20 -11.55 -9.52 -1.97
CA PHE A 20 -10.85 -8.36 -1.43
C PHE A 20 -10.94 -8.32 0.10
N MET A 21 -10.18 -7.47 0.70
CA MET A 21 -10.24 -7.23 2.12
C MET A 21 -10.19 -5.73 2.44
N PHE A 22 -10.62 -5.38 3.64
CA PHE A 22 -10.44 -4.07 4.24
C PHE A 22 -10.38 -4.18 5.76
N HIS A 23 -9.77 -3.19 6.39
CA HIS A 23 -9.72 -3.12 7.85
C HIS A 23 -10.80 -2.18 8.39
N ALA A 24 -11.62 -2.66 9.32
CA ALA A 24 -12.65 -1.88 10.01
C ALA A 24 -12.13 -1.42 11.38
N ARG A 25 -11.96 -0.11 11.55
CA ARG A 25 -11.62 0.52 12.83
C ARG A 25 -12.89 0.88 13.57
N THR A 26 -13.61 -0.14 13.99
CA THR A 26 -14.84 -0.06 14.80
C THR A 26 -14.60 -0.71 16.14
N SER A 27 -15.59 -0.70 17.04
CA SER A 27 -15.55 -1.53 18.24
C SER A 27 -16.72 -2.54 18.19
N PRO A 28 -16.44 -3.84 18.05
CA PRO A 28 -15.15 -4.49 17.84
C PRO A 28 -14.63 -4.34 16.41
N GLY A 29 -13.34 -3.94 16.26
CA GLY A 29 -12.65 -3.82 14.98
C GLY A 29 -12.15 -5.15 14.41
N GLY A 30 -11.41 -5.10 13.28
CA GLY A 30 -10.75 -6.26 12.67
C GLY A 30 -10.68 -6.18 11.15
N THR A 31 -10.01 -7.14 10.56
CA THR A 31 -9.90 -7.29 9.12
C THR A 31 -11.11 -8.06 8.59
N ILE A 32 -11.81 -7.49 7.62
CA ILE A 32 -12.91 -8.14 6.90
C ILE A 32 -12.37 -8.63 5.58
N ILE A 33 -12.35 -9.94 5.41
CA ILE A 33 -11.94 -10.62 4.18
C ILE A 33 -13.19 -11.07 3.45
N ILE A 34 -13.31 -10.68 2.18
CA ILE A 34 -14.40 -11.10 1.30
C ILE A 34 -13.79 -12.04 0.27
N LYS A 35 -14.29 -13.26 0.22
CA LYS A 35 -13.91 -14.28 -0.75
C LYS A 35 -15.15 -14.88 -1.38
N ASN A 36 -15.22 -14.87 -2.70
CA ASN A 36 -16.43 -15.26 -3.44
C ASN A 36 -17.71 -14.57 -2.91
N ASN A 37 -17.62 -13.28 -2.63
CA ASN A 37 -18.71 -12.47 -2.03
C ASN A 37 -19.15 -12.92 -0.61
N GLN A 38 -18.37 -13.76 0.09
CA GLN A 38 -18.65 -14.17 1.48
C GLN A 38 -17.70 -13.45 2.43
N PRO A 39 -18.21 -12.64 3.37
CA PRO A 39 -17.40 -11.94 4.35
C PRO A 39 -16.99 -12.85 5.50
N THR A 40 -15.73 -12.76 5.89
CA THR A 40 -15.18 -13.36 7.11
C THR A 40 -14.44 -12.31 7.90
N LYS A 41 -14.63 -12.25 9.20
CA LYS A 41 -13.89 -11.35 10.09
C LYS A 41 -12.69 -12.07 10.69
N VAL A 42 -11.53 -11.47 10.61
CA VAL A 42 -10.27 -11.98 11.18
C VAL A 42 -9.68 -10.93 12.12
N GLN A 43 -9.15 -11.39 13.24
CA GLN A 43 -8.38 -10.60 14.20
C GLN A 43 -7.01 -11.26 14.34
N LEU A 44 -5.99 -10.68 13.70
CA LEU A 44 -4.64 -11.25 13.67
C LEU A 44 -4.02 -11.37 15.08
N SER A 45 -4.36 -10.44 15.96
CA SER A 45 -3.91 -10.46 17.36
C SER A 45 -4.40 -11.69 18.13
N GLN A 46 -5.53 -12.29 17.74
CA GLN A 46 -6.04 -13.54 18.33
C GLN A 46 -5.36 -14.78 17.75
N LEU A 47 -4.64 -14.65 16.64
CA LEU A 47 -3.96 -15.74 15.94
C LEU A 47 -2.44 -15.72 16.18
N GLY A 48 -1.96 -14.94 17.18
CA GLY A 48 -0.53 -14.90 17.55
C GLY A 48 0.26 -13.73 16.98
N SER A 49 -0.37 -12.82 16.22
CA SER A 49 0.27 -11.55 15.87
C SER A 49 0.33 -10.63 17.09
N SER A 50 1.40 -9.85 17.21
CA SER A 50 1.52 -8.84 18.27
C SER A 50 0.50 -7.71 18.15
N LYS A 51 0.04 -7.44 16.94
CA LYS A 51 -0.87 -6.33 16.60
C LYS A 51 -1.79 -6.70 15.42
N GLU A 52 -2.80 -5.86 15.19
CA GLU A 52 -3.62 -5.96 13.98
C GLU A 52 -2.84 -5.49 12.73
N GLY A 53 -3.17 -6.10 11.58
CA GLY A 53 -2.49 -5.83 10.33
C GLY A 53 -2.93 -4.53 9.66
N THR A 54 -1.96 -3.85 9.07
CA THR A 54 -2.12 -2.68 8.20
C THR A 54 -1.42 -2.94 6.86
N TYR A 55 -1.64 -2.08 5.87
CA TYR A 55 -0.99 -2.15 4.54
C TYR A 55 -0.98 -3.56 3.93
N PRO A 56 -2.14 -4.21 3.82
CA PRO A 56 -2.24 -5.56 3.29
C PRO A 56 -1.85 -5.62 1.83
N HIS A 57 -1.29 -6.76 1.44
CA HIS A 57 -1.20 -7.12 0.03
C HIS A 57 -1.55 -8.59 -0.15
N TRP A 58 -2.56 -8.85 -1.00
CA TRP A 58 -3.04 -10.20 -1.22
C TRP A 58 -2.11 -10.95 -2.17
N HIS A 59 -1.71 -12.16 -1.78
CA HIS A 59 -0.92 -13.03 -2.64
C HIS A 59 -1.76 -13.49 -3.85
N PRO A 60 -1.19 -13.51 -5.07
CA PRO A 60 -1.94 -13.86 -6.29
C PRO A 60 -2.56 -15.27 -6.28
N SER A 61 -2.06 -16.21 -5.48
CA SER A 61 -2.71 -17.51 -5.31
C SER A 61 -4.05 -17.46 -4.56
N GLY A 62 -4.38 -16.36 -3.91
CA GLY A 62 -5.57 -16.25 -3.05
C GLY A 62 -5.49 -17.04 -1.74
N LYS A 63 -4.31 -17.61 -1.40
CA LYS A 63 -4.08 -18.40 -0.18
C LYS A 63 -3.54 -17.57 0.98
N TYR A 64 -2.81 -16.48 0.69
CA TYR A 64 -2.10 -15.69 1.70
C TYR A 64 -2.40 -14.20 1.58
N ILE A 65 -2.33 -13.50 2.70
CA ILE A 65 -2.27 -12.05 2.77
C ILE A 65 -1.08 -11.67 3.64
N ILE A 66 -0.19 -10.84 3.12
CA ILE A 66 0.88 -10.23 3.91
C ILE A 66 0.41 -8.90 4.47
N PHE A 67 0.75 -8.62 5.71
CA PHE A 67 0.45 -7.37 6.41
C PHE A 67 1.72 -6.77 6.97
N SER A 68 1.69 -5.48 7.20
CA SER A 68 2.57 -4.81 8.14
C SER A 68 1.84 -4.61 9.46
N THR A 69 2.53 -4.75 10.60
CA THR A 69 1.99 -4.47 11.93
C THR A 69 2.69 -3.25 12.51
N ASN A 70 2.01 -2.12 12.60
CA ASN A 70 2.63 -0.83 12.87
C ASN A 70 2.18 -0.23 14.20
N THR A 71 3.10 0.36 14.96
CA THR A 71 2.80 1.32 16.03
C THR A 71 3.07 2.72 15.50
N THR A 72 2.03 3.36 14.99
CA THR A 72 2.15 4.64 14.29
C THR A 72 1.90 5.83 15.22
N ARG A 73 2.66 6.90 15.06
CA ARG A 73 2.49 8.20 15.69
C ARG A 73 2.22 9.27 14.63
N GLN A 74 1.41 10.24 15.01
CA GLN A 74 1.11 11.41 14.20
C GLN A 74 1.40 12.68 14.99
N SER A 75 2.13 13.60 14.38
CA SER A 75 2.47 14.91 14.95
C SER A 75 2.00 16.02 14.03
N PHE A 76 1.51 17.11 14.61
CA PHE A 76 1.04 18.28 13.88
C PHE A 76 1.97 19.46 14.17
N TYR A 77 2.33 20.20 13.12
CA TYR A 77 3.24 21.35 13.20
C TYR A 77 2.57 22.58 12.60
N SER A 78 2.62 23.70 13.31
CA SER A 78 2.06 24.98 12.84
C SER A 78 3.00 25.77 11.92
N ARG A 79 4.29 25.45 11.92
CA ARG A 79 5.35 26.22 11.22
C ARG A 79 6.24 25.39 10.29
N ASN A 80 5.98 24.11 10.15
CA ASN A 80 6.74 23.22 9.26
C ASN A 80 6.05 23.21 7.88
N PRO A 81 6.79 23.21 6.75
CA PRO A 81 6.20 22.96 5.42
C PRO A 81 5.40 21.65 5.36
N ASN A 82 5.87 20.62 6.05
CA ASN A 82 5.11 19.39 6.31
C ASN A 82 4.28 19.61 7.57
N LEU A 83 3.04 20.06 7.42
CA LEU A 83 2.13 20.34 8.55
C LEU A 83 1.82 19.10 9.39
N ILE A 84 1.99 17.94 8.83
CA ILE A 84 1.71 16.64 9.45
C ILE A 84 2.92 15.74 9.22
N GLU A 85 3.38 15.10 10.30
CA GLU A 85 4.36 14.03 10.23
C GLU A 85 3.73 12.75 10.81
N VAL A 86 3.84 11.68 10.05
CA VAL A 86 3.41 10.34 10.45
C VAL A 86 4.61 9.43 10.39
N TYR A 87 4.86 8.68 11.46
CA TYR A 87 6.00 7.78 11.55
C TYR A 87 5.67 6.57 12.41
N ASP A 88 6.32 5.46 12.13
CA ASP A 88 6.21 4.24 12.89
C ASP A 88 7.26 4.20 14.00
N LEU A 89 6.83 3.84 15.21
CA LEU A 89 7.73 3.51 16.33
C LEU A 89 8.22 2.08 16.24
N GLU A 90 7.40 1.21 15.65
CA GLU A 90 7.64 -0.19 15.39
C GLU A 90 6.88 -0.59 14.15
N SER A 91 7.45 -1.42 13.30
CA SER A 91 6.75 -2.07 12.20
C SER A 91 7.41 -3.38 11.83
N ASP A 92 6.60 -4.43 11.70
CA ASP A 92 6.99 -5.79 11.38
C ASP A 92 6.11 -6.34 10.26
N LEU A 93 6.49 -7.43 9.61
CA LEU A 93 5.67 -8.12 8.63
C LEU A 93 5.10 -9.42 9.21
N VAL A 94 3.83 -9.69 8.89
CA VAL A 94 3.16 -10.93 9.25
C VAL A 94 2.41 -11.49 8.05
N LEU A 95 2.54 -12.78 7.83
CA LEU A 95 1.84 -13.51 6.77
C LEU A 95 0.63 -14.23 7.37
N TYR A 96 -0.55 -14.00 6.82
CA TYR A 96 -1.76 -14.73 7.18
C TYR A 96 -2.08 -15.78 6.12
N ASP A 97 -2.17 -17.02 6.56
CA ASP A 97 -2.62 -18.16 5.76
C ASP A 97 -4.14 -18.29 5.89
N LEU A 98 -4.85 -18.03 4.78
CA LEU A 98 -6.30 -18.11 4.72
C LEU A 98 -6.82 -19.56 4.74
N VAL A 99 -6.00 -20.52 4.33
CA VAL A 99 -6.40 -21.93 4.26
C VAL A 99 -6.40 -22.55 5.65
N HIS A 100 -5.34 -22.32 6.41
CA HIS A 100 -5.16 -22.88 7.74
C HIS A 100 -5.64 -21.95 8.86
N ASN A 101 -6.03 -20.71 8.53
CA ASN A 101 -6.41 -19.66 9.49
C ASN A 101 -5.31 -19.43 10.56
N THR A 102 -4.07 -19.28 10.12
CA THR A 102 -2.90 -19.11 10.99
C THR A 102 -2.06 -17.90 10.57
N VAL A 103 -1.32 -17.36 11.54
CA VAL A 103 -0.31 -16.34 11.31
C VAL A 103 1.06 -16.99 11.24
N ILE A 104 1.83 -16.63 10.22
CA ILE A 104 3.22 -17.05 10.02
C ILE A 104 4.10 -15.83 10.21
N THR A 105 5.10 -15.90 11.06
CA THR A 105 6.10 -14.88 11.31
C THR A 105 7.49 -15.38 10.93
N ASP A 106 8.35 -14.46 10.49
CA ASP A 106 9.76 -14.76 10.23
C ASP A 106 10.62 -13.80 11.04
N PRO A 107 11.58 -14.29 11.85
CA PRO A 107 12.41 -13.44 12.71
C PRO A 107 13.18 -12.34 11.97
N ARG A 108 13.40 -12.48 10.68
CA ARG A 108 14.09 -11.49 9.84
C ARG A 108 13.25 -10.25 9.55
N PHE A 109 11.92 -10.35 9.73
CA PHE A 109 10.96 -9.26 9.51
C PHE A 109 10.27 -8.82 10.80
N ASN A 110 10.75 -9.31 11.94
CA ASN A 110 10.15 -9.06 13.24
C ASN A 110 11.26 -8.78 14.26
N GLY A 111 11.35 -7.55 14.72
CA GLY A 111 12.31 -7.22 15.74
C GLY A 111 12.61 -5.74 15.91
N PRO A 112 13.26 -5.35 17.02
CA PRO A 112 13.45 -3.94 17.38
C PRO A 112 14.59 -3.24 16.61
N ALA A 113 15.36 -3.96 15.79
CA ALA A 113 16.55 -3.43 15.14
C ALA A 113 16.24 -2.65 13.86
N SER A 114 15.13 -2.96 13.21
CA SER A 114 14.69 -2.39 11.95
C SER A 114 13.18 -2.20 11.90
N PHE A 115 12.73 -1.48 10.90
CA PHE A 115 11.34 -1.31 10.53
C PHE A 115 11.09 -2.02 9.21
N GLU A 116 10.04 -2.84 9.12
CA GLU A 116 9.58 -3.51 7.90
C GLU A 116 8.13 -3.12 7.63
N THR A 117 7.86 -2.57 6.42
CA THR A 117 6.52 -2.06 6.10
C THR A 117 6.24 -2.10 4.60
N PHE A 118 5.00 -1.81 4.21
CA PHE A 118 4.49 -1.73 2.84
C PHE A 118 4.85 -2.95 1.99
N PRO A 119 4.48 -4.16 2.45
CA PRO A 119 4.75 -5.36 1.68
C PRO A 119 3.97 -5.37 0.35
N ALA A 120 4.58 -5.94 -0.69
CA ALA A 120 3.98 -6.11 -2.00
C ALA A 120 4.45 -7.41 -2.66
N TRP A 121 3.51 -8.26 -3.05
CA TRP A 121 3.84 -9.46 -3.82
C TRP A 121 4.16 -9.14 -5.26
N ALA A 122 5.12 -9.85 -5.82
CA ALA A 122 5.26 -9.96 -7.27
C ALA A 122 4.00 -10.61 -7.86
N PRO A 123 3.56 -10.23 -9.07
CA PRO A 123 2.37 -10.82 -9.72
C PRO A 123 2.44 -12.32 -9.94
N ASP A 124 3.63 -12.91 -10.04
CA ASP A 124 3.84 -14.36 -10.12
C ASP A 124 3.77 -15.08 -8.76
N GLY A 125 3.69 -14.32 -7.66
CA GLY A 125 3.64 -14.83 -6.30
C GLY A 125 4.94 -15.45 -5.78
N LYS A 126 6.04 -15.36 -6.52
CA LYS A 126 7.30 -16.01 -6.13
C LYS A 126 8.23 -15.12 -5.31
N ARG A 127 7.89 -13.85 -5.14
CA ARG A 127 8.74 -12.89 -4.45
C ARG A 127 7.91 -11.87 -3.68
N LEU A 128 8.32 -11.59 -2.46
CA LEU A 128 7.82 -10.49 -1.64
C LEU A 128 8.79 -9.32 -1.73
N TYR A 129 8.27 -8.12 -1.99
CA TYR A 129 8.98 -6.84 -1.87
C TYR A 129 8.46 -6.10 -0.64
N TYR A 130 9.31 -5.34 0.03
CA TYR A 130 8.93 -4.56 1.21
C TYR A 130 9.93 -3.43 1.46
N CYS A 131 9.53 -2.45 2.26
CA CYS A 131 10.40 -1.37 2.69
C CYS A 131 11.03 -1.71 4.04
N THR A 132 12.33 -1.45 4.19
CA THR A 132 13.03 -1.63 5.46
C THR A 132 13.98 -0.48 5.75
N ALA A 133 14.12 -0.12 7.02
CA ALA A 133 15.09 0.86 7.51
C ALA A 133 15.60 0.47 8.89
N PRO A 134 16.86 0.77 9.24
CA PRO A 134 17.34 0.61 10.60
C PRO A 134 16.53 1.46 11.59
N ALA A 135 16.11 0.87 12.70
CA ALA A 135 15.39 1.58 13.74
C ALA A 135 16.24 2.71 14.35
N ARG A 136 15.61 3.83 14.70
CA ARG A 136 16.23 5.00 15.30
C ARG A 136 15.39 5.54 16.45
N GLN A 137 16.02 6.33 17.31
CA GLN A 137 15.32 6.99 18.42
C GLN A 137 14.37 8.08 17.89
N LEU A 138 13.08 7.82 17.91
CA LEU A 138 12.06 8.73 17.44
C LEU A 138 11.42 9.54 18.60
N PRO A 139 10.97 10.76 18.33
CA PRO A 139 11.00 11.48 17.04
C PRO A 139 12.31 12.19 16.72
N LYS A 140 13.31 12.20 17.62
CA LYS A 140 14.54 13.02 17.48
C LYS A 140 15.29 12.78 16.18
N ARG A 141 15.34 11.53 15.71
CA ARG A 141 16.11 11.10 14.54
C ARG A 141 15.23 10.74 13.35
N LEU A 142 14.02 11.30 13.25
CA LEU A 142 13.08 10.99 12.18
C LEU A 142 13.66 11.22 10.77
N LYS A 143 14.37 12.32 10.57
CA LYS A 143 14.99 12.68 9.28
C LYS A 143 16.15 11.75 8.87
N GLU A 144 16.64 10.94 9.78
CA GLU A 144 17.68 9.94 9.50
C GLU A 144 17.10 8.59 9.06
N ILE A 145 15.78 8.40 9.20
CA ILE A 145 15.12 7.18 8.73
C ILE A 145 15.05 7.22 7.20
N LYS A 146 15.78 6.32 6.56
CA LYS A 146 15.84 6.14 5.12
C LYS A 146 15.49 4.70 4.79
N TYR A 147 14.33 4.51 4.19
CA TYR A 147 13.87 3.18 3.79
C TYR A 147 14.48 2.78 2.45
N SER A 148 14.96 1.58 2.39
CA SER A 148 15.32 0.86 1.16
C SER A 148 14.20 -0.10 0.78
N ILE A 149 14.18 -0.57 -0.47
CA ILE A 149 13.29 -1.65 -0.91
C ILE A 149 14.10 -2.92 -0.99
N CYS A 150 13.67 -3.91 -0.25
CA CYS A 150 14.22 -5.26 -0.27
C CYS A 150 13.23 -6.27 -0.84
N SER A 151 13.73 -7.44 -1.19
CA SER A 151 12.89 -8.56 -1.59
C SER A 151 13.42 -9.89 -1.08
N VAL A 152 12.52 -10.85 -0.97
CA VAL A 152 12.81 -12.23 -0.58
C VAL A 152 11.98 -13.17 -1.44
N SER A 153 12.54 -14.32 -1.83
CA SER A 153 11.77 -15.35 -2.52
C SER A 153 10.73 -15.99 -1.61
N PHE A 154 9.66 -16.50 -2.20
CA PHE A 154 8.55 -17.12 -1.47
C PHE A 154 8.09 -18.38 -2.20
N ASN A 155 7.85 -19.43 -1.43
CA ASN A 155 7.24 -20.68 -1.93
C ASN A 155 5.76 -20.72 -1.49
N PRO A 156 4.81 -20.53 -2.43
CA PRO A 156 3.38 -20.51 -2.11
C PRO A 156 2.78 -21.88 -1.80
N ASP A 157 3.52 -22.97 -2.02
CA ASP A 157 3.02 -24.34 -1.75
C ASP A 157 3.10 -24.67 -0.27
N ASN A 158 4.11 -24.16 0.42
CA ASN A 158 4.34 -24.39 1.84
C ASN A 158 4.36 -23.12 2.72
N GLY A 159 4.19 -21.92 2.11
CA GLY A 159 4.17 -20.65 2.84
C GLY A 159 5.51 -20.22 3.40
N SER A 160 6.64 -20.68 2.86
CA SER A 160 7.98 -20.37 3.37
C SER A 160 8.68 -19.28 2.57
N PHE A 161 9.44 -18.43 3.28
CA PHE A 161 10.37 -17.47 2.67
C PHE A 161 11.74 -18.12 2.42
N GLY A 162 12.38 -17.73 1.31
CA GLY A 162 13.76 -18.14 1.02
C GLY A 162 14.77 -17.53 2.00
N GLU A 163 16.01 -18.00 1.96
CA GLU A 163 17.05 -17.61 2.93
C GLU A 163 17.61 -16.21 2.69
N THR A 164 17.77 -15.83 1.41
CA THR A 164 18.43 -14.59 1.01
C THR A 164 17.45 -13.45 0.88
N ILE A 165 17.80 -12.31 1.48
CA ILE A 165 17.14 -11.03 1.28
C ILE A 165 18.01 -10.19 0.34
N ASP A 166 17.43 -9.77 -0.79
CA ASP A 166 18.10 -8.93 -1.78
C ASP A 166 17.70 -7.46 -1.57
N THR A 167 18.67 -6.55 -1.57
CA THR A 167 18.38 -5.11 -1.66
C THR A 167 18.15 -4.74 -3.12
N ILE A 168 16.92 -4.34 -3.45
CA ILE A 168 16.52 -3.99 -4.81
C ILE A 168 16.76 -2.52 -5.12
N TYR A 169 16.51 -1.66 -4.12
CA TYR A 169 16.70 -0.23 -4.26
C TYR A 169 17.16 0.40 -2.95
N THR A 170 18.24 1.16 -3.02
CA THR A 170 18.74 1.99 -1.93
C THR A 170 18.72 3.44 -2.37
N ALA A 171 17.92 4.25 -1.72
CA ALA A 171 17.75 5.66 -2.07
C ALA A 171 18.86 6.59 -1.54
N HIS A 172 19.96 6.04 -1.05
CA HIS A 172 21.11 6.75 -0.46
C HIS A 172 20.68 7.78 0.60
N ASN A 173 20.45 9.04 0.20
CA ASN A 173 20.04 10.12 1.10
C ASN A 173 18.53 10.36 1.13
N LYS A 174 17.75 9.58 0.42
CA LYS A 174 16.29 9.61 0.33
C LYS A 174 15.65 8.41 1.02
N SER A 175 14.34 8.30 0.95
CA SER A 175 13.56 7.20 1.52
C SER A 175 12.56 6.69 0.49
N ALA A 176 12.53 5.38 0.26
CA ALA A 176 11.61 4.73 -0.68
C ALA A 176 10.43 4.10 0.05
N SER A 177 9.23 4.17 -0.52
CA SER A 177 8.01 3.61 0.07
C SER A 177 6.99 3.17 -0.98
N PHE A 178 6.04 2.35 -0.56
CA PHE A 178 4.96 1.82 -1.39
C PHE A 178 5.43 1.11 -2.67
N PRO A 179 6.28 0.06 -2.58
CA PRO A 179 6.68 -0.69 -3.77
C PRO A 179 5.45 -1.32 -4.45
N ARG A 180 5.38 -1.22 -5.78
CA ARG A 180 4.35 -1.86 -6.60
C ARG A 180 4.96 -2.40 -7.88
N ILE A 181 4.89 -3.71 -8.03
CA ILE A 181 5.44 -4.41 -9.20
C ILE A 181 4.41 -4.38 -10.32
N SER A 182 4.86 -4.08 -11.54
CA SER A 182 3.99 -4.12 -12.72
C SER A 182 3.48 -5.54 -12.98
N PRO A 183 2.25 -5.72 -13.53
CA PRO A 183 1.65 -7.05 -13.75
C PRO A 183 2.46 -8.01 -14.61
N ASP A 184 3.39 -7.49 -15.40
CA ASP A 184 4.31 -8.26 -16.25
C ASP A 184 5.67 -8.56 -15.58
N ASN A 185 5.85 -8.22 -14.29
CA ASN A 185 7.10 -8.35 -13.54
C ASN A 185 8.29 -7.57 -14.14
N GLN A 186 8.06 -6.54 -14.96
CA GLN A 186 9.15 -5.80 -15.59
C GLN A 186 9.61 -4.59 -14.79
N TYR A 187 8.71 -3.95 -14.04
CA TYR A 187 8.98 -2.68 -13.39
C TYR A 187 8.61 -2.71 -11.91
N LEU A 188 9.40 -1.99 -11.13
CA LEU A 188 9.09 -1.61 -9.75
C LEU A 188 8.81 -0.10 -9.71
N LEU A 189 7.57 0.28 -9.42
CA LEU A 189 7.13 1.65 -9.17
C LEU A 189 7.05 1.87 -7.66
N PHE A 190 7.56 3.01 -7.18
CA PHE A 190 7.58 3.37 -5.76
C PHE A 190 7.55 4.88 -5.58
N THR A 191 7.35 5.36 -4.36
CA THR A 191 7.49 6.77 -4.01
C THR A 191 8.83 7.00 -3.31
N GLU A 192 9.56 8.04 -3.70
CA GLU A 192 10.77 8.51 -3.04
C GLU A 192 10.51 9.85 -2.35
N SER A 193 10.91 9.98 -1.10
CA SER A 193 10.82 11.20 -0.30
C SER A 193 12.14 11.49 0.40
N ASP A 194 12.26 12.64 1.08
CA ASP A 194 13.50 12.99 1.78
C ASP A 194 13.78 12.06 2.97
N TYR A 195 12.76 11.60 3.70
CA TYR A 195 12.92 10.73 4.86
C TYR A 195 11.61 10.03 5.23
N ALA A 196 11.66 9.15 6.20
CA ALA A 196 10.54 8.41 6.78
C ALA A 196 9.76 7.57 5.77
N THR A 197 8.49 7.24 6.04
CA THR A 197 7.74 6.26 5.27
C THR A 197 6.34 6.71 4.85
N PHE A 198 5.89 7.90 5.26
CA PHE A 198 4.57 8.43 4.91
C PHE A 198 4.66 9.62 3.94
N PRO A 199 5.10 9.38 2.70
CA PRO A 199 5.43 10.43 1.74
C PRO A 199 4.25 11.31 1.34
N ILE A 200 3.01 10.87 1.55
CA ILE A 200 1.81 11.65 1.20
C ILE A 200 1.73 13.02 1.92
N TRP A 201 2.51 13.22 2.98
CA TRP A 201 2.61 14.47 3.73
C TRP A 201 3.84 15.30 3.33
N HIS A 202 4.71 14.76 2.48
CA HIS A 202 5.97 15.35 2.05
C HIS A 202 5.82 15.91 0.63
N LYS A 203 5.94 17.23 0.46
CA LYS A 203 5.75 17.90 -0.83
C LYS A 203 6.73 17.45 -1.90
N GLU A 204 7.95 17.11 -1.47
CA GLU A 204 9.05 16.70 -2.33
C GLU A 204 9.00 15.20 -2.72
N ALA A 205 7.92 14.52 -2.35
CA ALA A 205 7.80 13.09 -2.64
C ALA A 205 7.34 12.84 -4.07
N ASP A 206 8.16 12.13 -4.83
CA ASP A 206 8.01 11.83 -6.24
C ASP A 206 7.78 10.34 -6.50
N LEU A 207 7.08 10.02 -7.57
CA LEU A 207 7.06 8.67 -8.14
C LEU A 207 8.37 8.39 -8.86
N LYS A 208 8.95 7.22 -8.58
CA LYS A 208 10.16 6.67 -9.23
C LYS A 208 9.88 5.26 -9.73
N MET A 209 10.51 4.89 -10.83
CA MET A 209 10.39 3.58 -11.42
C MET A 209 11.76 3.04 -11.85
N ILE A 210 11.98 1.76 -11.60
CA ILE A 210 13.15 1.04 -12.11
C ILE A 210 12.71 -0.21 -12.87
N SER A 211 13.53 -0.61 -13.84
CA SER A 211 13.42 -1.93 -14.46
C SER A 211 13.88 -3.00 -13.47
N LEU A 212 13.12 -4.07 -13.31
CA LEU A 212 13.56 -5.25 -12.54
C LEU A 212 14.58 -6.10 -13.30
N GLN A 213 14.78 -5.83 -14.60
CA GLN A 213 15.83 -6.40 -15.41
C GLN A 213 17.02 -5.44 -15.44
N GLY A 214 17.94 -5.56 -14.47
CA GLY A 214 19.17 -4.77 -14.40
C GLY A 214 19.06 -3.46 -13.62
N SER A 215 17.96 -3.20 -12.92
CA SER A 215 17.76 -2.05 -12.01
C SER A 215 17.95 -0.67 -12.65
N ALA A 216 17.81 -0.56 -13.98
CA ALA A 216 17.94 0.71 -14.67
C ALA A 216 16.76 1.65 -14.33
N PRO A 217 17.01 2.95 -14.05
CA PRO A 217 15.95 3.91 -13.83
C PRO A 217 15.13 4.13 -15.10
N VAL A 218 13.83 4.31 -14.93
CA VAL A 218 12.88 4.68 -15.98
C VAL A 218 12.42 6.10 -15.72
N ASP A 219 12.33 6.90 -16.77
CA ASP A 219 11.92 8.30 -16.70
C ASP A 219 10.47 8.42 -16.20
N THR A 220 10.31 9.07 -15.05
CA THR A 220 9.02 9.36 -14.40
C THR A 220 8.77 10.86 -14.22
N ASP A 221 9.62 11.73 -14.73
CA ASP A 221 9.56 13.18 -14.47
C ASP A 221 8.22 13.78 -14.89
N ILE A 222 7.63 13.29 -15.98
CA ILE A 222 6.31 13.75 -16.45
C ILE A 222 5.17 13.43 -15.47
N LEU A 223 5.34 12.45 -14.58
CA LEU A 223 4.35 12.07 -13.56
C LEU A 223 4.34 13.05 -12.39
N ASN A 224 5.48 13.64 -12.09
CA ASN A 224 5.75 14.41 -10.89
C ASN A 224 5.39 15.88 -11.06
N SER A 225 5.21 16.58 -9.94
CA SER A 225 4.83 17.99 -9.87
C SER A 225 5.63 18.71 -8.77
N THR A 226 5.21 19.91 -8.41
CA THR A 226 5.78 20.65 -7.27
C THR A 226 5.16 20.28 -5.92
N ASP A 227 4.27 19.32 -5.89
CA ASP A 227 3.66 18.76 -4.68
C ASP A 227 3.70 17.22 -4.76
N VAL A 228 3.29 16.54 -3.70
CA VAL A 228 3.43 15.10 -3.54
C VAL A 228 2.74 14.26 -4.61
N GLU A 229 3.42 13.20 -5.05
CA GLU A 229 2.90 12.06 -5.78
C GLU A 229 3.15 10.77 -5.01
N SER A 230 2.08 10.06 -4.65
CA SER A 230 2.19 8.82 -3.88
C SER A 230 0.94 7.93 -4.03
N TYR A 231 0.84 6.88 -3.22
CA TYR A 231 -0.33 6.00 -3.18
C TYR A 231 -0.75 5.52 -4.57
N HIS A 232 0.17 4.88 -5.25
CA HIS A 232 -0.01 4.45 -6.64
C HIS A 232 -0.39 2.97 -6.74
N SER A 233 -1.05 2.61 -7.82
CA SER A 233 -1.31 1.23 -8.21
C SER A 233 -1.35 1.05 -9.73
N TRP A 234 -1.15 -0.19 -10.17
CA TRP A 234 -1.20 -0.59 -11.57
C TRP A 234 -2.60 -1.05 -11.98
N SER A 235 -2.94 -0.85 -13.24
CA SER A 235 -4.04 -1.58 -13.88
C SER A 235 -3.62 -3.02 -14.19
N SER A 236 -4.59 -3.93 -14.28
CA SER A 236 -4.33 -5.36 -14.51
C SER A 236 -3.62 -5.68 -15.82
N ASN A 237 -3.64 -4.78 -16.81
CA ASN A 237 -2.92 -4.92 -18.07
C ASN A 237 -1.53 -4.25 -18.08
N GLY A 238 -1.10 -3.65 -16.95
CA GLY A 238 0.20 -2.98 -16.82
C GLY A 238 0.37 -1.70 -17.65
N ARG A 239 -0.71 -1.19 -18.27
CA ARG A 239 -0.65 -0.02 -19.16
C ARG A 239 -1.06 1.30 -18.51
N TRP A 240 -1.68 1.24 -17.35
CA TRP A 240 -2.14 2.42 -16.62
C TRP A 240 -1.67 2.36 -15.19
N ILE A 241 -1.32 3.53 -14.67
CA ILE A 241 -1.14 3.75 -13.25
C ILE A 241 -2.15 4.78 -12.77
N ILE A 242 -2.62 4.59 -11.54
CA ILE A 242 -3.41 5.58 -10.81
C ILE A 242 -2.65 5.94 -9.54
N PHE A 243 -2.65 7.20 -9.17
CA PHE A 243 -1.93 7.68 -7.98
C PHE A 243 -2.61 8.89 -7.36
N SER A 244 -2.29 9.18 -6.10
CA SER A 244 -2.76 10.34 -5.37
C SER A 244 -1.76 11.48 -5.44
N SER A 245 -2.24 12.70 -5.70
CA SER A 245 -1.43 13.91 -5.70
C SER A 245 -2.18 15.09 -5.10
N ARG A 246 -1.46 16.04 -4.52
CA ARG A 246 -1.97 17.31 -4.01
C ARG A 246 -1.75 18.48 -4.96
N ARG A 247 -1.27 18.23 -6.16
CA ARG A 247 -0.87 19.25 -7.15
C ARG A 247 -1.93 20.30 -7.51
N LEU A 248 -3.22 20.06 -7.17
CA LEU A 248 -4.28 21.03 -7.47
C LEU A 248 -4.33 22.19 -6.46
N ASP A 249 -4.28 21.86 -5.17
CA ASP A 249 -4.53 22.84 -4.10
C ASP A 249 -3.52 22.77 -2.93
N GLY A 250 -2.60 21.81 -2.95
CA GLY A 250 -1.64 21.57 -1.87
C GLY A 250 -2.25 21.04 -0.58
N LEU A 251 -3.55 20.77 -0.54
CA LEU A 251 -4.29 20.39 0.67
C LEU A 251 -4.87 18.99 0.60
N TYR A 252 -5.60 18.68 -0.47
CA TYR A 252 -6.33 17.44 -0.60
C TYR A 252 -5.76 16.57 -1.71
N THR A 253 -5.62 15.27 -1.42
CA THR A 253 -5.24 14.31 -2.46
C THR A 253 -6.38 14.08 -3.45
N ARG A 254 -6.01 14.09 -4.74
CA ARG A 254 -6.89 13.73 -5.86
C ARG A 254 -6.24 12.63 -6.66
N PHE A 255 -7.05 11.85 -7.36
CA PHE A 255 -6.55 10.77 -8.20
C PHE A 255 -6.15 11.30 -9.57
N PHE A 256 -4.94 10.96 -9.97
CA PHE A 256 -4.41 11.16 -11.30
C PHE A 256 -4.16 9.82 -11.96
N ILE A 257 -4.33 9.76 -13.27
CA ILE A 257 -4.08 8.57 -14.06
C ILE A 257 -3.14 8.89 -15.21
N ALA A 258 -2.21 7.98 -15.50
CA ALA A 258 -1.25 8.09 -16.60
C ALA A 258 -1.13 6.77 -17.34
N HIS A 259 -0.89 6.85 -18.64
CA HIS A 259 -0.69 5.69 -19.51
C HIS A 259 0.81 5.42 -19.69
N LEU A 260 1.21 4.16 -19.58
CA LEU A 260 2.54 3.66 -19.93
C LEU A 260 2.46 3.01 -21.31
N ASN A 261 3.18 3.56 -22.30
CA ASN A 261 3.21 3.01 -23.64
C ASN A 261 4.17 1.82 -23.75
N GLU A 262 4.20 1.19 -24.94
CA GLU A 262 5.04 0.00 -25.20
C GLU A 262 6.56 0.27 -25.13
N ASN A 263 6.94 1.54 -25.27
CA ASN A 263 8.33 1.95 -25.17
C ASN A 263 8.76 2.32 -23.74
N GLY A 264 7.91 2.04 -22.73
CA GLY A 264 8.20 2.36 -21.33
C GLY A 264 8.09 3.85 -20.99
N LYS A 265 7.39 4.66 -21.80
CA LYS A 265 7.21 6.11 -21.55
C LYS A 265 5.81 6.41 -21.06
N PHE A 266 5.73 7.24 -20.02
CA PHE A 266 4.48 7.72 -19.47
C PHE A 266 3.89 8.88 -20.30
N SER A 267 2.56 8.92 -20.38
CA SER A 267 1.83 10.10 -20.81
C SER A 267 1.76 11.12 -19.67
N LYS A 268 1.47 12.38 -20.00
CA LYS A 268 1.13 13.39 -18.99
C LYS A 268 -0.06 12.90 -18.18
N PRO A 269 0.00 12.95 -16.83
CA PRO A 269 -1.12 12.56 -15.98
C PRO A 269 -2.31 13.51 -16.16
N PHE A 270 -3.51 12.97 -16.05
CA PHE A 270 -4.73 13.77 -15.98
C PHE A 270 -5.55 13.38 -14.75
N LEU A 271 -6.29 14.36 -14.24
CA LEU A 271 -7.21 14.18 -13.12
C LEU A 271 -8.26 13.14 -13.48
N LEU A 272 -8.46 12.13 -12.61
CA LEU A 272 -9.48 11.11 -12.85
C LEU A 272 -10.87 11.76 -12.91
N PRO A 273 -11.57 11.65 -14.05
CA PRO A 273 -12.88 12.25 -14.20
C PRO A 273 -13.88 11.72 -13.17
N GLN A 274 -14.67 12.61 -12.60
CA GLN A 274 -15.81 12.29 -11.75
C GLN A 274 -17.11 12.49 -12.52
N LYS A 275 -18.20 11.90 -12.03
CA LYS A 275 -19.53 12.08 -12.63
C LYS A 275 -19.95 13.55 -12.70
N ASP A 276 -19.64 14.29 -11.65
CA ASP A 276 -19.74 15.74 -11.60
C ASP A 276 -18.34 16.33 -11.78
N PRO A 277 -18.08 17.14 -12.81
CA PRO A 277 -16.78 17.75 -13.06
C PRO A 277 -16.27 18.61 -11.89
N ASP A 278 -17.18 19.26 -11.17
CA ASP A 278 -16.84 20.14 -10.04
C ASP A 278 -16.59 19.38 -8.74
N GLU A 279 -16.89 18.08 -8.67
CA GLU A 279 -16.73 17.29 -7.45
C GLU A 279 -15.31 17.37 -6.87
N ASN A 280 -14.28 17.33 -7.72
CA ASN A 280 -12.90 17.42 -7.27
C ASN A 280 -12.54 18.79 -6.66
N ASN A 281 -13.17 19.86 -7.14
CA ASN A 281 -12.96 21.22 -6.63
C ASN A 281 -13.70 21.49 -5.32
N LEU A 282 -14.89 20.92 -5.18
CA LEU A 282 -15.78 21.15 -4.04
C LEU A 282 -15.52 20.18 -2.88
N ARG A 283 -14.88 19.06 -3.13
CA ARG A 283 -14.65 18.01 -2.13
C ARG A 283 -13.58 18.43 -1.12
N MET A 284 -13.96 18.70 0.10
CA MET A 284 -13.08 18.99 1.23
C MET A 284 -12.61 17.70 1.95
N LYS A 285 -12.21 16.68 1.19
CA LYS A 285 -11.71 15.40 1.69
C LYS A 285 -10.63 14.85 0.76
N SER A 286 -9.60 14.27 1.35
CA SER A 286 -8.57 13.53 0.61
C SER A 286 -9.06 12.15 0.20
N PHE A 287 -8.67 11.72 -0.98
CA PHE A 287 -8.72 10.30 -1.35
C PHE A 287 -7.53 9.57 -0.72
N ASN A 288 -7.72 8.28 -0.41
CA ASN A 288 -6.68 7.41 0.11
C ASN A 288 -6.02 6.62 -1.04
N ILE A 289 -5.37 5.49 -0.74
CA ILE A 289 -4.70 4.64 -1.73
C ILE A 289 -5.74 4.16 -2.76
N PRO A 290 -5.57 4.45 -4.06
CA PRO A 290 -6.45 3.91 -5.09
C PRO A 290 -6.03 2.49 -5.48
N GLU A 291 -6.99 1.64 -5.77
CA GLU A 291 -6.76 0.37 -6.45
C GLU A 291 -7.75 0.22 -7.61
N LEU A 292 -7.25 -0.30 -8.73
CA LEU A 292 -8.07 -0.63 -9.87
C LEU A 292 -8.54 -2.09 -9.75
N SER A 293 -9.82 -2.35 -10.03
CA SER A 293 -10.36 -3.70 -10.08
C SER A 293 -10.95 -4.00 -11.47
N ARG A 294 -11.07 -5.27 -11.80
CA ARG A 294 -11.76 -5.69 -13.02
C ARG A 294 -13.26 -5.42 -12.86
N ILE A 295 -13.89 -4.84 -13.88
CA ILE A 295 -15.34 -4.64 -13.87
C ILE A 295 -16.00 -6.00 -14.13
N ASN A 296 -16.85 -6.42 -13.20
CA ASN A 296 -17.79 -7.50 -13.48
C ASN A 296 -19.13 -6.83 -13.83
N HIS A 297 -19.53 -6.83 -15.10
CA HIS A 297 -20.73 -6.15 -15.60
C HIS A 297 -22.03 -6.57 -14.90
N ASN A 298 -22.01 -7.63 -14.08
CA ASN A 298 -23.15 -8.19 -13.37
C ASN A 298 -23.26 -7.81 -11.89
N HIS A 299 -22.36 -7.01 -11.33
CA HIS A 299 -22.40 -6.64 -9.93
C HIS A 299 -22.41 -5.14 -9.69
N GLN A 300 -23.61 -4.60 -9.48
CA GLN A 300 -23.76 -3.40 -8.65
C GLN A 300 -23.54 -3.83 -7.19
N ILE A 301 -22.37 -3.55 -6.64
CA ILE A 301 -22.10 -3.72 -5.19
C ILE A 301 -22.92 -2.65 -4.48
N SER A 302 -24.13 -2.98 -4.04
CA SER A 302 -24.86 -2.09 -3.14
C SER A 302 -24.28 -2.24 -1.73
N ALA A 303 -23.67 -1.17 -1.21
CA ALA A 303 -23.16 -1.11 0.16
C ALA A 303 -24.23 -1.49 1.22
N GLY A 304 -25.52 -1.50 0.86
CA GLY A 304 -26.64 -1.91 1.70
C GLY A 304 -26.75 -3.41 1.97
N SER A 305 -26.25 -4.28 1.09
CA SER A 305 -26.41 -5.73 1.26
C SER A 305 -25.48 -6.34 2.32
N TYR A 306 -24.34 -5.71 2.60
CA TYR A 306 -23.37 -6.18 3.60
C TYR A 306 -23.79 -5.83 5.04
N ARG A 307 -24.50 -4.72 5.26
CA ARG A 307 -25.01 -4.33 6.58
C ARG A 307 -25.93 -5.39 7.23
N ASN A 308 -26.69 -6.11 6.44
CA ASN A 308 -27.67 -7.09 6.94
C ASN A 308 -27.06 -8.47 7.23
N ARG A 309 -25.92 -8.83 6.66
CA ARG A 309 -25.27 -10.13 6.89
C ARG A 309 -24.35 -10.13 8.11
N LEU A 310 -23.68 -9.01 8.41
CA LEU A 310 -22.83 -8.86 9.61
C LEU A 310 -23.64 -8.81 10.91
N LYS A 311 -24.97 -8.69 10.87
CA LYS A 311 -25.87 -8.73 12.02
C LYS A 311 -26.26 -10.16 12.44
N ARG A 312 -25.90 -11.20 11.66
CA ARG A 312 -26.34 -12.58 11.90
C ARG A 312 -25.20 -13.53 12.27
N THR A 313 -23.99 -13.04 12.39
CA THR A 313 -22.82 -13.73 12.96
C THR A 313 -22.28 -12.90 14.14
#